data_affda181749be31bd0c3f2ba155df029
#
_entry.id   affda181749be31bd0c3f2ba155df029
#
_cell.length_a   1.000
_cell.length_b   1.000
_cell.length_c   1.000
_cell.angle_alpha   90.00
_cell.angle_beta   90.00
_cell.angle_gamma   90.00
#
_symmetry.space_group_name_H-M   'P 1'
#
loop_
_entity.id
_entity.type
_entity.pdbx_description
1 polymer ?
#
loop_
_entity_poly.entity_id
_entity_poly.type
_entity_poly.pdbx_seq_one_letter_code
_entity_poly.pdbx_strand_id
1 'polypeptide(L)'
;MLSSLLRDYSLRAFTTNLKEVIRVPGLWRPLVLLVLVFVGLPITFAVEAPKLVQQDGRWALLVEGHPYFILGGQVHNSSAWPSELPQVWKSLEALHANTIEAPVYWEQIEPRPTQFDWTNVDQVVRGAREHSLHVILLWFGTWKNGNMHYVPEWIKTDAKRFPRVTRADGEPTDVLSANSRANLEADKAAFVALMRHLRTLDANEHTVLMVQVENEGGCIGSVRDFSPGANESFAGQVPADLLSVVHRQPGTWTQIFGSEADETFQVYHQARYINEIAASGKAEFAIPLYINVWLSYPPAELPERRIPIPGIQYPSGGAVQKFVGLWRALAPSVDMIGPDIYANDSGFVREVITAYHRPDNPVWIPEIGRSDNFAKFLFYALGEGAIGFSPFGIDQKGWNILGDEPPKAHPRNFALLGPVSREIARLNFEGKLKTAVEEAGQSQQELDFGTWQATVSYGFPQHDGRRPPGTSDAHGAALVAQLGPDEFLVTGVDASISFHLPGRLPGLRMQILTAQEGSYQNETWKPARLWNGDETDRGLNFHEDDAAVVRVRLGKF
;
A
#
# COMPACT_ATOMS: atom_id res chain seq x y z
N MET A 1 18.44 39.99 25.10
CA MET A 1 19.72 40.70 25.13
C MET A 1 20.97 39.81 25.20
N LEU A 2 20.88 38.50 25.37
CA LEU A 2 22.06 37.60 25.35
C LEU A 2 22.41 37.00 23.99
N SER A 3 21.55 37.11 22.97
CA SER A 3 21.79 36.52 21.66
C SER A 3 22.55 37.43 20.66
N SER A 4 22.71 38.73 20.99
CA SER A 4 23.42 39.66 20.11
C SER A 4 24.92 39.78 20.44
N LEU A 5 25.35 39.39 21.64
CA LEU A 5 26.74 39.47 22.07
C LEU A 5 27.62 38.27 21.59
N LEU A 6 27.03 37.15 21.31
CA LEU A 6 27.75 35.96 20.81
C LEU A 6 28.05 35.96 19.29
N ARG A 7 27.31 36.76 18.52
CA ARG A 7 27.57 36.91 17.07
C ARG A 7 28.76 37.84 16.77
N ASP A 8 28.99 38.84 17.57
CA ASP A 8 30.08 39.80 17.32
C ASP A 8 31.45 39.28 17.73
N TYR A 9 31.52 38.35 18.68
CA TYR A 9 32.81 37.78 19.10
C TYR A 9 33.36 36.74 18.11
N SER A 10 32.51 35.97 17.42
CA SER A 10 32.98 34.98 16.45
C SER A 10 33.47 35.62 15.12
N LEU A 11 32.86 36.73 14.70
CA LEU A 11 33.26 37.44 13.47
C LEU A 11 34.57 38.23 13.66
N ARG A 12 34.84 38.78 14.84
CA ARG A 12 36.10 39.50 15.09
C ARG A 12 37.31 38.58 15.23
N ALA A 13 37.15 37.42 15.85
CA ALA A 13 38.21 36.42 15.95
C ALA A 13 38.58 35.84 14.56
N PHE A 14 37.60 35.67 13.67
CA PHE A 14 37.84 35.13 12.30
C PHE A 14 38.52 36.14 11.39
N THR A 15 38.22 37.44 11.52
CA THR A 15 38.83 38.50 10.69
C THR A 15 40.26 38.84 11.10
N THR A 16 40.64 38.67 12.39
CA THR A 16 42.00 38.92 12.85
C THR A 16 42.99 37.85 12.40
N ASN A 17 42.56 36.59 12.38
CA ASN A 17 43.41 35.49 11.87
C ASN A 17 43.55 35.48 10.33
N LEU A 18 42.59 36.01 9.58
CA LEU A 18 42.67 36.09 8.11
C LEU A 18 43.69 37.19 7.66
N LYS A 19 43.93 38.23 8.47
CA LYS A 19 44.85 39.28 8.07
C LYS A 19 46.34 38.87 8.20
N GLU A 20 46.66 37.94 9.03
CA GLU A 20 48.02 37.42 9.15
C GLU A 20 48.38 36.38 8.06
N VAL A 21 47.43 35.61 7.55
CA VAL A 21 47.63 34.57 6.51
C VAL A 21 47.86 35.18 5.11
N ILE A 22 47.43 36.45 4.88
CA ILE A 22 47.51 37.10 3.55
C ILE A 22 48.86 37.82 3.27
N ARG A 23 49.85 37.67 4.16
CA ARG A 23 51.18 38.32 3.96
C ARG A 23 52.25 37.42 3.38
N VAL A 24 51.93 36.36 2.64
CA VAL A 24 52.90 35.53 1.90
C VAL A 24 52.80 35.90 0.39
N PRO A 25 53.88 36.36 -0.22
CA PRO A 25 53.80 36.78 -1.62
C PRO A 25 53.77 35.58 -2.58
N GLY A 26 52.80 35.58 -3.46
CA GLY A 26 53.01 35.15 -4.84
C GLY A 26 52.48 33.84 -5.36
N LEU A 27 52.11 32.81 -4.59
CA LEU A 27 51.73 31.52 -5.19
C LEU A 27 50.46 30.81 -4.70
N TRP A 28 49.74 31.39 -3.75
CA TRP A 28 48.60 30.70 -3.10
C TRP A 28 47.25 31.37 -3.28
N ARG A 29 47.19 32.44 -4.06
CA ARG A 29 45.94 33.18 -4.28
C ARG A 29 44.82 32.41 -5.05
N PRO A 30 45.11 31.54 -6.03
CA PRO A 30 44.05 30.79 -6.72
C PRO A 30 43.51 29.59 -5.90
N LEU A 31 44.37 28.98 -5.05
CA LEU A 31 43.93 27.79 -4.27
C LEU A 31 43.03 28.12 -3.09
N VAL A 32 43.26 29.27 -2.42
CA VAL A 32 42.41 29.74 -1.31
C VAL A 32 41.04 30.22 -1.82
N LEU A 33 40.98 30.79 -3.02
CA LEU A 33 39.71 31.18 -3.64
C LEU A 33 38.91 29.95 -4.09
N LEU A 34 39.58 28.87 -4.54
CA LEU A 34 38.95 27.61 -4.93
C LEU A 34 38.37 26.87 -3.72
N VAL A 35 39.05 26.88 -2.58
CA VAL A 35 38.59 26.25 -1.33
C VAL A 35 37.41 27.01 -0.73
N LEU A 36 37.37 28.34 -0.81
CA LEU A 36 36.25 29.14 -0.32
C LEU A 36 35.01 29.05 -1.20
N VAL A 37 35.16 28.79 -2.50
CA VAL A 37 34.02 28.56 -3.41
C VAL A 37 33.44 27.16 -3.21
N PHE A 38 34.25 26.16 -2.81
CA PHE A 38 33.77 24.80 -2.54
C PHE A 38 33.04 24.66 -1.20
N VAL A 39 33.35 25.48 -0.19
CA VAL A 39 32.69 25.45 1.12
C VAL A 39 31.31 26.14 1.13
N GLY A 40 31.01 26.89 0.07
CA GLY A 40 29.75 27.64 -0.04
C GLY A 40 28.66 27.03 -0.93
N LEU A 41 28.92 25.87 -1.55
CA LEU A 41 27.88 25.16 -2.25
C LEU A 41 27.07 24.34 -1.24
N PRO A 42 25.77 24.58 -1.09
CA PRO A 42 24.94 23.69 -0.31
C PRO A 42 25.04 22.31 -0.96
N ILE A 43 25.53 21.31 -0.24
CA ILE A 43 25.38 19.91 -0.63
C ILE A 43 23.89 19.64 -0.47
N THR A 44 23.11 19.95 -1.49
CA THR A 44 21.74 19.42 -1.59
C THR A 44 21.90 17.93 -1.85
N PHE A 45 21.76 17.13 -0.80
CA PHE A 45 21.49 15.71 -1.00
C PHE A 45 20.19 15.66 -1.83
N ALA A 46 20.27 15.13 -3.04
CA ALA A 46 19.06 14.85 -3.79
C ALA A 46 18.21 13.90 -2.90
N VAL A 47 17.02 14.31 -2.56
CA VAL A 47 16.08 13.45 -1.84
C VAL A 47 15.84 12.22 -2.69
N GLU A 48 15.96 11.04 -2.10
CA GLU A 48 15.89 9.79 -2.83
C GLU A 48 14.43 9.49 -3.23
N ALA A 49 14.20 9.16 -4.51
CA ALA A 49 12.87 8.81 -5.02
C ALA A 49 12.27 7.62 -4.25
N PRO A 50 10.94 7.55 -4.10
CA PRO A 50 10.27 6.42 -3.47
C PRO A 50 10.68 5.10 -4.12
N LYS A 51 11.00 4.09 -3.31
CA LYS A 51 11.43 2.79 -3.81
C LYS A 51 11.06 1.65 -2.86
N LEU A 52 10.83 0.48 -3.42
CA LEU A 52 10.71 -0.76 -2.65
C LEU A 52 12.10 -1.34 -2.38
N VAL A 53 12.31 -1.78 -1.15
CA VAL A 53 13.53 -2.48 -0.74
C VAL A 53 13.16 -3.77 0.00
N GLN A 54 14.05 -4.76 -0.10
CA GLN A 54 13.90 -6.03 0.60
C GLN A 54 15.14 -6.33 1.44
N GLN A 55 14.92 -6.77 2.67
CA GLN A 55 15.96 -7.26 3.56
C GLN A 55 15.40 -8.44 4.37
N ASP A 56 16.15 -9.55 4.43
CA ASP A 56 15.79 -10.75 5.20
C ASP A 56 14.36 -11.27 4.90
N GLY A 57 13.95 -11.19 3.64
CA GLY A 57 12.61 -11.59 3.17
C GLY A 57 11.48 -10.59 3.46
N ARG A 58 11.76 -9.47 4.12
CA ARG A 58 10.80 -8.42 4.44
C ARG A 58 10.93 -7.25 3.47
N TRP A 59 9.80 -6.60 3.22
CA TRP A 59 9.73 -5.46 2.31
C TRP A 59 9.45 -4.16 3.06
N ALA A 60 9.97 -3.06 2.52
CA ALA A 60 9.57 -1.71 2.91
C ALA A 60 9.45 -0.80 1.68
N LEU A 61 8.50 0.11 1.71
CA LEU A 61 8.52 1.30 0.86
C LEU A 61 9.38 2.35 1.56
N LEU A 62 10.46 2.78 0.91
CA LEU A 62 11.24 3.92 1.39
C LEU A 62 10.72 5.21 0.77
N VAL A 63 10.45 6.18 1.61
CA VAL A 63 10.11 7.55 1.24
C VAL A 63 11.12 8.46 1.93
N GLU A 64 11.85 9.26 1.15
CA GLU A 64 12.95 10.10 1.65
C GLU A 64 14.05 9.28 2.37
N GLY A 65 14.27 8.03 1.91
CA GLY A 65 15.27 7.12 2.47
C GLY A 65 14.84 6.36 3.73
N HIS A 66 13.65 6.59 4.26
CA HIS A 66 13.13 5.97 5.48
C HIS A 66 11.92 5.07 5.20
N PRO A 67 11.76 3.94 5.94
CA PRO A 67 10.56 3.12 5.85
C PRO A 67 9.28 3.93 6.09
N TYR A 68 8.30 3.73 5.24
CA TYR A 68 7.02 4.41 5.27
C TYR A 68 5.89 3.38 5.27
N PHE A 69 4.93 3.54 6.18
CA PHE A 69 3.70 2.77 6.19
C PHE A 69 2.57 3.61 5.63
N ILE A 70 1.93 3.12 4.58
CA ILE A 70 0.81 3.81 3.94
C ILE A 70 -0.45 3.58 4.79
N LEU A 71 -0.94 4.65 5.41
CA LEU A 71 -2.30 4.77 5.92
C LEU A 71 -3.11 5.47 4.83
N GLY A 72 -3.57 4.69 3.86
CA GLY A 72 -4.15 5.19 2.63
C GLY A 72 -5.64 5.48 2.75
N GLY A 73 -6.12 6.34 1.87
CA GLY A 73 -7.54 6.54 1.64
C GLY A 73 -7.81 6.57 0.15
N GLN A 74 -8.45 5.52 -0.37
CA GLN A 74 -8.84 5.48 -1.77
C GLN A 74 -10.16 6.20 -1.97
N VAL A 75 -10.14 7.22 -2.82
CA VAL A 75 -11.35 7.99 -3.14
C VAL A 75 -12.25 7.25 -4.11
N HIS A 76 -13.52 7.63 -4.16
CA HIS A 76 -14.49 7.03 -5.07
C HIS A 76 -14.09 7.31 -6.54
N ASN A 77 -14.55 6.44 -7.44
CA ASN A 77 -14.16 6.42 -8.85
C ASN A 77 -14.29 7.76 -9.61
N SER A 78 -15.17 8.64 -9.19
CA SER A 78 -15.39 9.94 -9.83
C SER A 78 -15.05 11.13 -8.93
N SER A 79 -14.25 10.95 -7.90
CA SER A 79 -13.98 11.99 -6.90
C SER A 79 -12.65 12.75 -7.10
N ALA A 80 -11.82 12.36 -8.08
CA ALA A 80 -10.60 13.10 -8.41
C ALA A 80 -10.86 14.30 -9.36
N TRP A 81 -12.08 14.82 -9.39
CA TRP A 81 -12.42 16.04 -10.11
C TRP A 81 -12.20 17.30 -9.25
N PRO A 82 -11.76 18.42 -9.81
CA PRO A 82 -11.51 19.66 -9.07
C PRO A 82 -12.66 20.11 -8.17
N SER A 83 -13.91 19.89 -8.62
CA SER A 83 -15.11 20.22 -7.84
C SER A 83 -15.32 19.35 -6.60
N GLU A 84 -14.77 18.15 -6.59
CA GLU A 84 -14.92 17.17 -5.50
C GLU A 84 -13.77 17.23 -4.50
N LEU A 85 -12.57 17.63 -4.94
CA LEU A 85 -11.34 17.66 -4.11
C LEU A 85 -11.50 18.38 -2.77
N PRO A 86 -12.22 19.52 -2.65
CA PRO A 86 -12.41 20.16 -1.33
C PRO A 86 -13.10 19.27 -0.29
N GLN A 87 -13.97 18.36 -0.74
CA GLN A 87 -14.62 17.39 0.16
C GLN A 87 -13.73 16.17 0.39
N VAL A 88 -12.97 15.76 -0.61
CA VAL A 88 -12.00 14.66 -0.50
C VAL A 88 -10.96 14.96 0.58
N TRP A 89 -10.38 16.16 0.59
CA TRP A 89 -9.38 16.54 1.60
C TRP A 89 -9.94 16.46 3.02
N LYS A 90 -11.18 16.90 3.24
CA LYS A 90 -11.85 16.78 4.55
C LYS A 90 -12.06 15.32 4.97
N SER A 91 -12.38 14.45 4.02
CA SER A 91 -12.58 13.03 4.29
C SER A 91 -11.27 12.34 4.67
N LEU A 92 -10.16 12.68 3.99
CA LEU A 92 -8.82 12.17 4.31
C LEU A 92 -8.33 12.67 5.68
N GLU A 93 -8.58 13.94 6.00
CA GLU A 93 -8.29 14.50 7.31
C GLU A 93 -9.08 13.78 8.41
N ALA A 94 -10.38 13.57 8.20
CA ALA A 94 -11.24 12.84 9.15
C ALA A 94 -10.84 11.36 9.29
N LEU A 95 -10.29 10.75 8.24
CA LEU A 95 -9.72 9.40 8.27
C LEU A 95 -8.36 9.36 8.98
N HIS A 96 -7.68 10.48 9.15
CA HIS A 96 -6.28 10.57 9.56
C HIS A 96 -5.32 9.85 8.60
N ALA A 97 -5.63 9.87 7.31
CA ALA A 97 -4.77 9.29 6.28
C ALA A 97 -3.47 10.09 6.11
N ASN A 98 -2.40 9.42 5.70
CA ASN A 98 -1.15 10.05 5.28
C ASN A 98 -0.94 10.00 3.76
N THR A 99 -1.81 9.30 3.04
CA THR A 99 -1.70 9.07 1.59
C THR A 99 -3.09 9.04 0.96
N ILE A 100 -3.27 9.75 -0.15
CA ILE A 100 -4.46 9.64 -0.99
C ILE A 100 -4.21 8.64 -2.13
N GLU A 101 -5.21 7.81 -2.45
CA GLU A 101 -5.27 7.05 -3.69
C GLU A 101 -6.32 7.68 -4.60
N ALA A 102 -5.89 8.23 -5.73
CA ALA A 102 -6.74 9.02 -6.62
C ALA A 102 -6.69 8.52 -8.08
N PRO A 103 -7.84 8.33 -8.75
CA PRO A 103 -7.88 7.91 -10.14
C PRO A 103 -7.38 8.99 -11.11
N VAL A 104 -6.73 8.52 -12.16
CA VAL A 104 -6.38 9.26 -13.38
C VAL A 104 -7.16 8.65 -14.53
N TYR A 105 -8.05 9.41 -15.13
CA TYR A 105 -8.95 8.95 -16.16
C TYR A 105 -8.35 9.16 -17.55
N TRP A 106 -8.14 8.09 -18.33
CA TRP A 106 -7.57 8.22 -19.67
C TRP A 106 -8.41 9.13 -20.58
N GLU A 107 -9.75 8.96 -20.58
CA GLU A 107 -10.67 9.77 -21.39
C GLU A 107 -10.57 11.28 -21.08
N GLN A 108 -10.13 11.64 -19.87
CA GLN A 108 -9.99 13.02 -19.46
C GLN A 108 -8.62 13.59 -19.84
N ILE A 109 -7.54 12.83 -19.59
CA ILE A 109 -6.21 13.34 -19.87
C ILE A 109 -5.87 13.34 -21.36
N GLU A 110 -6.52 12.47 -22.17
CA GLU A 110 -6.33 12.41 -23.63
C GLU A 110 -7.68 12.42 -24.37
N PRO A 111 -8.46 13.49 -24.28
CA PRO A 111 -9.79 13.58 -24.92
C PRO A 111 -9.73 13.48 -26.44
N ARG A 112 -8.58 13.76 -27.05
CA ARG A 112 -8.28 13.56 -28.47
C ARG A 112 -6.88 12.97 -28.61
N PRO A 113 -6.63 12.16 -29.65
CA PRO A 113 -5.34 11.53 -29.85
C PRO A 113 -4.18 12.51 -29.73
N THR A 114 -3.22 12.23 -28.87
CA THR A 114 -2.00 13.01 -28.60
C THR A 114 -2.21 14.42 -28.04
N GLN A 115 -3.42 14.78 -27.63
CA GLN A 115 -3.74 16.05 -26.97
C GLN A 115 -4.02 15.81 -25.49
N PHE A 116 -3.08 16.20 -24.65
CA PHE A 116 -3.14 15.92 -23.21
C PHE A 116 -3.59 17.13 -22.39
N ASP A 117 -4.44 16.88 -21.39
CA ASP A 117 -4.85 17.83 -20.35
C ASP A 117 -4.48 17.28 -18.97
N TRP A 118 -3.53 17.94 -18.32
CA TRP A 118 -3.00 17.54 -17.02
C TRP A 118 -3.68 18.23 -15.83
N THR A 119 -4.69 19.06 -16.08
CA THR A 119 -5.30 19.93 -15.06
C THR A 119 -5.70 19.17 -13.80
N ASN A 120 -6.37 18.02 -13.93
CA ASN A 120 -6.84 17.26 -12.78
C ASN A 120 -5.68 16.56 -12.05
N VAL A 121 -4.74 15.97 -12.78
CA VAL A 121 -3.55 15.33 -12.20
C VAL A 121 -2.75 16.34 -11.38
N ASP A 122 -2.51 17.52 -11.95
CA ASP A 122 -1.80 18.62 -11.30
C ASP A 122 -2.49 19.05 -10.00
N GLN A 123 -3.82 19.18 -10.03
CA GLN A 123 -4.59 19.61 -8.85
C GLN A 123 -4.58 18.55 -7.75
N VAL A 124 -4.66 17.28 -8.10
CA VAL A 124 -4.54 16.20 -7.11
C VAL A 124 -3.16 16.21 -6.44
N VAL A 125 -2.08 16.26 -7.23
CA VAL A 125 -0.71 16.21 -6.68
C VAL A 125 -0.38 17.47 -5.88
N ARG A 126 -0.73 18.67 -6.38
CA ARG A 126 -0.50 19.92 -5.65
C ARG A 126 -1.37 20.03 -4.40
N GLY A 127 -2.66 19.66 -4.50
CA GLY A 127 -3.55 19.65 -3.34
C GLY A 127 -3.08 18.69 -2.26
N ALA A 128 -2.57 17.51 -2.61
CA ALA A 128 -1.99 16.60 -1.63
C ALA A 128 -0.81 17.23 -0.87
N ARG A 129 0.09 17.96 -1.57
CA ARG A 129 1.19 18.71 -0.93
C ARG A 129 0.68 19.76 0.04
N GLU A 130 -0.34 20.52 -0.34
CA GLU A 130 -0.97 21.54 0.51
C GLU A 130 -1.55 20.95 1.79
N HIS A 131 -2.05 19.71 1.71
CA HIS A 131 -2.60 18.95 2.84
C HIS A 131 -1.58 18.04 3.54
N SER A 132 -0.28 18.11 3.18
CA SER A 132 0.78 17.27 3.75
C SER A 132 0.53 15.77 3.56
N LEU A 133 -0.06 15.38 2.43
CA LEU A 133 -0.32 14.01 2.03
C LEU A 133 0.61 13.57 0.90
N HIS A 134 0.93 12.29 0.87
CA HIS A 134 1.46 11.64 -0.33
C HIS A 134 0.33 11.16 -1.25
N VAL A 135 0.69 10.77 -2.48
CA VAL A 135 -0.26 10.37 -3.53
C VAL A 135 0.13 9.00 -4.10
N ILE A 136 -0.88 8.18 -4.30
CA ILE A 136 -0.84 7.03 -5.20
C ILE A 136 -1.83 7.35 -6.33
N LEU A 137 -1.38 7.31 -7.57
CA LEU A 137 -2.25 7.52 -8.72
C LEU A 137 -2.73 6.19 -9.30
N LEU A 138 -4.02 6.09 -9.59
CA LEU A 138 -4.65 4.90 -10.13
C LEU A 138 -4.92 5.14 -11.62
N TRP A 139 -4.14 4.53 -12.50
CA TRP A 139 -4.33 4.63 -13.95
C TRP A 139 -5.57 3.85 -14.38
N PHE A 140 -6.67 4.55 -14.65
CA PHE A 140 -7.86 4.00 -15.27
C PHE A 140 -7.69 4.10 -16.78
N GLY A 141 -6.93 3.14 -17.35
CA GLY A 141 -6.58 3.03 -18.75
C GLY A 141 -7.53 2.13 -19.53
N THR A 142 -7.01 1.05 -20.08
CA THR A 142 -7.78 0.07 -20.83
C THR A 142 -8.85 -0.62 -19.98
N TRP A 143 -8.55 -0.91 -18.70
CA TRP A 143 -9.49 -1.62 -17.84
C TRP A 143 -9.78 -0.87 -16.53
N LYS A 144 -11.06 -0.89 -16.17
CA LYS A 144 -11.59 -0.60 -14.83
C LYS A 144 -12.67 -1.64 -14.52
N ASN A 145 -12.48 -2.46 -13.46
CA ASN A 145 -13.38 -3.55 -13.08
C ASN A 145 -13.63 -4.52 -14.25
N GLY A 146 -12.57 -4.87 -15.00
CA GLY A 146 -12.66 -5.77 -16.14
C GLY A 146 -13.45 -5.23 -17.35
N ASN A 147 -13.68 -3.92 -17.45
CA ASN A 147 -14.37 -3.23 -18.54
C ASN A 147 -13.61 -2.00 -19.02
N MET A 148 -13.93 -1.48 -20.21
CA MET A 148 -13.28 -0.32 -20.83
C MET A 148 -13.97 1.02 -20.47
N HIS A 149 -14.32 1.26 -19.21
CA HIS A 149 -15.13 2.41 -18.82
C HIS A 149 -14.49 3.76 -19.14
N TYR A 150 -13.19 3.90 -18.89
CA TYR A 150 -12.47 5.18 -18.93
C TYR A 150 -11.58 5.40 -20.14
N VAL A 151 -11.67 4.54 -21.17
CA VAL A 151 -10.98 4.80 -22.43
C VAL A 151 -11.62 5.98 -23.18
N PRO A 152 -10.86 6.80 -23.92
CA PRO A 152 -11.38 7.93 -24.65
C PRO A 152 -12.44 7.59 -25.71
N GLU A 153 -13.32 8.55 -26.05
CA GLU A 153 -14.37 8.38 -27.05
C GLU A 153 -13.82 7.94 -28.41
N TRP A 154 -12.65 8.46 -28.83
CA TRP A 154 -12.02 8.10 -30.10
C TRP A 154 -11.56 6.63 -30.15
N ILE A 155 -11.40 5.96 -29.01
CA ILE A 155 -11.17 4.50 -28.93
C ILE A 155 -12.52 3.78 -28.91
N LYS A 156 -13.47 4.23 -28.07
CA LYS A 156 -14.80 3.61 -27.92
C LYS A 156 -15.56 3.52 -29.26
N THR A 157 -15.35 4.49 -30.13
CA THR A 157 -16.08 4.61 -31.42
C THR A 157 -15.40 3.96 -32.62
N ASP A 158 -14.14 3.52 -32.51
CA ASP A 158 -13.39 2.87 -33.58
C ASP A 158 -13.07 1.40 -33.26
N ALA A 159 -14.11 0.57 -33.19
CA ALA A 159 -13.96 -0.87 -32.89
C ALA A 159 -13.17 -1.66 -33.98
N LYS A 160 -12.98 -1.08 -35.16
CA LYS A 160 -12.16 -1.70 -36.22
C LYS A 160 -10.68 -1.59 -35.89
N ARG A 161 -10.23 -0.44 -35.42
CA ARG A 161 -8.84 -0.18 -35.01
C ARG A 161 -8.58 -0.71 -33.61
N PHE A 162 -9.54 -0.60 -32.71
CA PHE A 162 -9.44 -0.97 -31.30
C PHE A 162 -10.42 -2.12 -30.99
N PRO A 163 -10.06 -3.36 -31.35
CA PRO A 163 -10.95 -4.50 -31.23
C PRO A 163 -11.24 -4.84 -29.77
N ARG A 164 -12.50 -5.22 -29.55
CA ARG A 164 -13.00 -5.73 -28.27
C ARG A 164 -12.83 -7.22 -28.15
N VAL A 165 -12.87 -7.71 -26.93
CA VAL A 165 -12.96 -9.15 -26.67
C VAL A 165 -14.25 -9.69 -27.31
N THR A 166 -14.13 -10.77 -28.07
CA THR A 166 -15.24 -11.49 -28.66
C THR A 166 -15.59 -12.69 -27.78
N ARG A 167 -16.86 -12.87 -27.47
CA ARG A 167 -17.37 -14.02 -26.71
C ARG A 167 -17.38 -15.30 -27.58
N ALA A 168 -17.57 -16.45 -26.93
CA ALA A 168 -17.64 -17.74 -27.63
C ALA A 168 -18.83 -17.84 -28.63
N ASP A 169 -19.89 -17.06 -28.44
CA ASP A 169 -21.03 -16.94 -29.36
C ASP A 169 -20.78 -15.98 -30.54
N GLY A 170 -19.62 -15.34 -30.61
CA GLY A 170 -19.22 -14.41 -31.66
C GLY A 170 -19.57 -12.95 -31.39
N GLU A 171 -20.27 -12.64 -30.30
CA GLU A 171 -20.66 -11.28 -29.95
C GLU A 171 -19.52 -10.51 -29.24
N PRO A 172 -19.32 -9.21 -29.52
CA PRO A 172 -18.33 -8.41 -28.82
C PRO A 172 -18.79 -8.09 -27.39
N THR A 173 -17.83 -7.92 -26.50
CA THR A 173 -18.02 -7.41 -25.14
C THR A 173 -17.74 -5.90 -25.05
N ASP A 174 -17.94 -5.30 -23.85
CA ASP A 174 -17.47 -3.95 -23.53
C ASP A 174 -16.07 -3.95 -22.92
N VAL A 175 -15.16 -4.80 -23.45
CA VAL A 175 -13.79 -4.93 -22.98
C VAL A 175 -12.85 -4.89 -24.17
N LEU A 176 -11.81 -4.07 -24.13
CA LEU A 176 -10.76 -4.07 -25.14
C LEU A 176 -9.92 -5.35 -25.03
N SER A 177 -9.59 -5.93 -26.19
CA SER A 177 -8.81 -7.17 -26.24
C SER A 177 -7.34 -6.95 -25.90
N ALA A 178 -6.81 -7.72 -24.95
CA ALA A 178 -5.39 -7.78 -24.63
C ALA A 178 -4.54 -8.41 -25.77
N ASN A 179 -5.17 -9.06 -26.75
CA ASN A 179 -4.51 -9.60 -27.93
C ASN A 179 -4.27 -8.54 -29.02
N SER A 180 -4.78 -7.31 -28.85
CA SER A 180 -4.65 -6.24 -29.84
C SER A 180 -3.44 -5.38 -29.60
N ARG A 181 -2.53 -5.36 -30.56
CA ARG A 181 -1.38 -4.44 -30.55
C ARG A 181 -1.80 -2.98 -30.61
N ALA A 182 -2.89 -2.64 -31.31
CA ALA A 182 -3.38 -1.28 -31.41
C ALA A 182 -3.91 -0.76 -30.07
N ASN A 183 -4.60 -1.60 -29.29
CA ASN A 183 -5.06 -1.27 -27.94
C ASN A 183 -3.85 -0.99 -27.03
N LEU A 184 -2.89 -1.92 -27.02
CA LEU A 184 -1.67 -1.78 -26.23
C LEU A 184 -0.86 -0.51 -26.57
N GLU A 185 -0.65 -0.22 -27.83
CA GLU A 185 0.13 0.97 -28.22
C GLU A 185 -0.56 2.28 -27.86
N ALA A 186 -1.89 2.32 -27.93
CA ALA A 186 -2.64 3.52 -27.55
C ALA A 186 -2.55 3.79 -26.04
N ASP A 187 -2.83 2.79 -25.21
CA ASP A 187 -2.74 2.87 -23.76
C ASP A 187 -1.31 3.15 -23.30
N LYS A 188 -0.35 2.40 -23.81
CA LYS A 188 1.07 2.59 -23.50
C LYS A 188 1.53 4.02 -23.81
N ALA A 189 1.09 4.60 -24.93
CA ALA A 189 1.45 5.97 -25.28
C ALA A 189 0.89 6.99 -24.28
N ALA A 190 -0.35 6.81 -23.84
CA ALA A 190 -0.99 7.67 -22.85
C ALA A 190 -0.32 7.53 -21.46
N PHE A 191 -0.06 6.29 -21.02
CA PHE A 191 0.63 6.03 -19.76
C PHE A 191 2.05 6.57 -19.73
N VAL A 192 2.81 6.42 -20.80
CA VAL A 192 4.15 7.01 -20.97
C VAL A 192 4.10 8.53 -20.89
N ALA A 193 3.09 9.16 -21.50
CA ALA A 193 2.91 10.61 -21.42
C ALA A 193 2.60 11.04 -19.97
N LEU A 194 1.76 10.30 -19.24
CA LEU A 194 1.50 10.53 -17.82
C LEU A 194 2.78 10.43 -16.99
N MET A 195 3.55 9.35 -17.13
CA MET A 195 4.78 9.15 -16.36
C MET A 195 5.84 10.22 -16.64
N ARG A 196 5.93 10.68 -17.88
CA ARG A 196 6.80 11.81 -18.27
C ARG A 196 6.33 13.12 -17.63
N HIS A 197 5.02 13.36 -17.59
CA HIS A 197 4.45 14.53 -16.93
C HIS A 197 4.71 14.49 -15.42
N LEU A 198 4.49 13.34 -14.76
CA LEU A 198 4.76 13.16 -13.33
C LEU A 198 6.23 13.37 -12.98
N ARG A 199 7.16 12.90 -13.81
CA ARG A 199 8.59 13.21 -13.63
C ARG A 199 8.85 14.71 -13.62
N THR A 200 8.20 15.46 -14.50
CA THR A 200 8.35 16.93 -14.56
C THR A 200 7.72 17.62 -13.35
N LEU A 201 6.59 17.12 -12.89
CA LEU A 201 5.80 17.69 -11.79
C LEU A 201 6.38 17.38 -10.42
N ASP A 202 6.96 16.19 -10.23
CA ASP A 202 7.17 15.60 -8.91
C ASP A 202 8.57 15.01 -8.63
N ALA A 203 9.48 14.98 -9.59
CA ALA A 203 10.79 14.32 -9.43
C ALA A 203 11.64 14.86 -8.26
N ASN A 204 11.40 16.06 -7.78
CA ASN A 204 12.12 16.68 -6.67
C ASN A 204 11.30 16.74 -5.37
N GLU A 205 10.00 16.54 -5.45
CA GLU A 205 9.07 16.70 -4.32
C GLU A 205 8.67 15.35 -3.71
N HIS A 206 8.71 14.28 -4.52
CA HIS A 206 8.38 12.90 -4.12
C HIS A 206 7.01 12.77 -3.43
N THR A 207 6.05 13.58 -3.87
CA THR A 207 4.66 13.50 -3.40
C THR A 207 3.99 12.22 -3.89
N VAL A 208 4.29 11.83 -5.16
CA VAL A 208 3.77 10.59 -5.78
C VAL A 208 4.66 9.42 -5.38
N LEU A 209 4.10 8.50 -4.58
CA LEU A 209 4.84 7.35 -4.07
C LEU A 209 4.91 6.21 -5.08
N MET A 210 3.82 5.96 -5.80
CA MET A 210 3.69 4.90 -6.78
C MET A 210 2.50 5.13 -7.71
N VAL A 211 2.41 4.33 -8.77
CA VAL A 211 1.26 4.34 -9.69
C VAL A 211 0.72 2.93 -9.85
N GLN A 212 -0.59 2.78 -9.73
CA GLN A 212 -1.32 1.58 -10.12
C GLN A 212 -1.46 1.57 -11.64
N VAL A 213 -1.10 0.45 -12.27
CA VAL A 213 -1.23 0.27 -13.73
C VAL A 213 -2.50 -0.52 -13.99
N GLU A 214 -3.50 0.12 -14.56
CA GLU A 214 -4.85 -0.39 -14.71
C GLU A 214 -5.58 -0.57 -13.36
N ASN A 215 -6.87 -0.85 -13.41
CA ASN A 215 -7.65 -1.19 -12.22
C ASN A 215 -8.44 -2.46 -12.45
N GLU A 216 -8.16 -3.49 -11.60
CA GLU A 216 -8.81 -4.80 -11.68
C GLU A 216 -8.86 -5.33 -13.12
N GLY A 217 -7.68 -5.30 -13.76
CA GLY A 217 -7.50 -5.67 -15.16
C GLY A 217 -7.91 -7.10 -15.44
N GLY A 218 -8.61 -7.29 -16.55
CA GLY A 218 -9.14 -8.59 -16.97
C GLY A 218 -10.35 -8.41 -17.89
N CYS A 219 -11.08 -9.48 -18.10
CA CYS A 219 -12.26 -9.48 -18.95
C CYS A 219 -13.51 -9.92 -18.18
N ILE A 220 -14.52 -9.07 -18.09
CA ILE A 220 -15.88 -9.44 -17.74
C ILE A 220 -16.67 -9.74 -19.02
N GLY A 221 -17.55 -10.72 -18.99
CA GLY A 221 -18.39 -11.17 -20.11
C GLY A 221 -17.80 -12.33 -20.93
N SER A 222 -16.51 -12.66 -20.74
CA SER A 222 -15.90 -13.82 -21.40
C SER A 222 -14.71 -14.35 -20.59
N VAL A 223 -14.45 -15.66 -20.69
CA VAL A 223 -13.27 -16.28 -20.07
C VAL A 223 -11.98 -15.93 -20.82
N ARG A 224 -12.04 -15.70 -22.12
CA ARG A 224 -10.96 -15.20 -22.98
C ARG A 224 -11.51 -14.49 -24.21
N ASP A 225 -10.64 -13.91 -25.00
CA ASP A 225 -10.98 -13.46 -26.33
C ASP A 225 -11.13 -14.65 -27.29
N PHE A 226 -12.29 -14.76 -27.95
CA PHE A 226 -12.60 -15.76 -29.00
C PHE A 226 -12.59 -15.14 -30.41
N SER A 227 -11.99 -13.97 -30.61
CA SER A 227 -11.77 -13.40 -31.94
C SER A 227 -10.95 -14.36 -32.84
N PRO A 228 -11.06 -14.27 -34.18
CA PRO A 228 -10.33 -15.14 -35.08
C PRO A 228 -8.82 -15.23 -34.80
N GLY A 229 -8.17 -14.07 -34.55
CA GLY A 229 -6.73 -14.05 -34.25
C GLY A 229 -6.39 -14.66 -32.89
N ALA A 230 -7.23 -14.43 -31.88
CA ALA A 230 -7.06 -15.04 -30.56
C ALA A 230 -7.27 -16.57 -30.62
N ASN A 231 -8.26 -17.04 -31.40
CA ASN A 231 -8.48 -18.45 -31.60
C ASN A 231 -7.33 -19.13 -32.34
N GLU A 232 -6.74 -18.49 -33.35
CA GLU A 232 -5.54 -18.98 -34.04
C GLU A 232 -4.36 -19.10 -33.05
N SER A 233 -4.12 -18.08 -32.22
CA SER A 233 -3.08 -18.09 -31.18
C SER A 233 -3.33 -19.18 -30.13
N PHE A 234 -4.58 -19.39 -29.73
CA PHE A 234 -4.98 -20.42 -28.76
C PHE A 234 -4.81 -21.84 -29.31
N ALA A 235 -5.07 -22.05 -30.59
CA ALA A 235 -4.85 -23.34 -31.26
C ALA A 235 -3.35 -23.67 -31.45
N GLY A 236 -2.50 -22.65 -31.37
CA GLY A 236 -1.05 -22.77 -31.53
C GLY A 236 -0.36 -23.36 -30.29
N GLN A 237 0.98 -23.35 -30.36
CA GLN A 237 1.83 -23.78 -29.25
C GLN A 237 1.85 -22.72 -28.14
N VAL A 238 1.90 -23.16 -26.88
CA VAL A 238 2.14 -22.29 -25.74
C VAL A 238 3.51 -21.61 -25.91
N PRO A 239 3.63 -20.28 -25.71
CA PRO A 239 4.88 -19.56 -25.85
C PRO A 239 6.00 -20.09 -24.94
N ALA A 240 7.24 -20.08 -25.43
CA ALA A 240 8.39 -20.67 -24.74
C ALA A 240 8.69 -20.01 -23.38
N ASP A 241 8.46 -18.71 -23.25
CA ASP A 241 8.60 -17.98 -22.00
C ASP A 241 7.62 -18.50 -20.93
N LEU A 242 6.35 -18.72 -21.29
CA LEU A 242 5.36 -19.31 -20.38
C LEU A 242 5.72 -20.76 -20.03
N LEU A 243 6.13 -21.58 -21.02
CA LEU A 243 6.56 -22.97 -20.77
C LEU A 243 7.72 -23.02 -19.76
N SER A 244 8.66 -22.09 -19.88
CA SER A 244 9.77 -21.97 -18.92
C SER A 244 9.29 -21.69 -17.51
N VAL A 245 8.32 -20.78 -17.34
CA VAL A 245 7.74 -20.41 -16.03
C VAL A 245 6.99 -21.59 -15.40
N VAL A 246 6.20 -22.32 -16.18
CA VAL A 246 5.39 -23.44 -15.66
C VAL A 246 6.14 -24.79 -15.69
N HIS A 247 7.40 -24.81 -16.14
CA HIS A 247 8.23 -26.02 -16.24
C HIS A 247 7.56 -27.16 -17.01
N ARG A 248 6.97 -26.86 -18.18
CA ARG A 248 6.28 -27.83 -19.06
C ARG A 248 6.99 -28.00 -20.39
N GLN A 249 6.78 -29.16 -21.00
CA GLN A 249 7.23 -29.45 -22.38
C GLN A 249 6.32 -28.73 -23.39
N PRO A 250 6.81 -28.46 -24.61
CA PRO A 250 6.00 -27.85 -25.68
C PRO A 250 4.69 -28.61 -25.94
N GLY A 251 3.62 -27.86 -26.17
CA GLY A 251 2.28 -28.37 -26.44
C GLY A 251 1.29 -27.21 -26.66
N THR A 252 0.09 -27.54 -27.11
CA THR A 252 -0.99 -26.55 -27.23
C THR A 252 -1.53 -26.14 -25.85
N TRP A 253 -2.25 -25.04 -25.78
CA TRP A 253 -2.85 -24.54 -24.54
C TRP A 253 -3.70 -25.61 -23.84
N THR A 254 -4.58 -26.30 -24.57
CA THR A 254 -5.41 -27.35 -23.99
C THR A 254 -4.60 -28.58 -23.53
N GLN A 255 -3.51 -28.92 -24.23
CA GLN A 255 -2.65 -30.04 -23.83
C GLN A 255 -1.88 -29.72 -22.52
N ILE A 256 -1.47 -28.48 -22.33
CA ILE A 256 -0.66 -28.08 -21.18
C ILE A 256 -1.54 -27.78 -19.95
N PHE A 257 -2.66 -27.07 -20.14
CA PHE A 257 -3.47 -26.50 -19.04
C PHE A 257 -4.84 -27.15 -18.86
N GLY A 258 -5.25 -28.04 -19.79
CA GLY A 258 -6.53 -28.77 -19.67
C GLY A 258 -7.74 -27.82 -19.56
N SER A 259 -8.52 -27.96 -18.49
CA SER A 259 -9.71 -27.12 -18.22
C SER A 259 -9.39 -25.68 -17.87
N GLU A 260 -8.15 -25.37 -17.47
CA GLU A 260 -7.72 -24.00 -17.16
C GLU A 260 -7.11 -23.27 -18.37
N ALA A 261 -7.11 -23.91 -19.56
CA ALA A 261 -6.44 -23.37 -20.75
C ALA A 261 -6.97 -21.99 -21.17
N ASP A 262 -8.30 -21.82 -21.19
CA ASP A 262 -8.93 -20.56 -21.60
C ASP A 262 -8.53 -19.40 -20.67
N GLU A 263 -8.64 -19.60 -19.35
CA GLU A 263 -8.29 -18.56 -18.37
C GLU A 263 -6.78 -18.30 -18.35
N THR A 264 -5.93 -19.36 -18.43
CA THR A 264 -4.47 -19.19 -18.46
C THR A 264 -4.02 -18.44 -19.71
N PHE A 265 -4.68 -18.67 -20.86
CA PHE A 265 -4.45 -17.88 -22.07
C PHE A 265 -4.74 -16.40 -21.85
N GLN A 266 -5.87 -16.07 -21.23
CA GLN A 266 -6.22 -14.68 -20.91
C GLN A 266 -5.22 -14.06 -19.93
N VAL A 267 -4.81 -14.78 -18.88
CA VAL A 267 -3.78 -14.35 -17.92
C VAL A 267 -2.47 -14.02 -18.62
N TYR A 268 -2.01 -14.89 -19.55
CA TYR A 268 -0.76 -14.66 -20.27
C TYR A 268 -0.78 -13.36 -21.06
N HIS A 269 -1.84 -13.14 -21.85
CA HIS A 269 -1.94 -11.94 -22.68
C HIS A 269 -2.13 -10.68 -21.84
N GLN A 270 -2.93 -10.76 -20.78
CA GLN A 270 -3.15 -9.66 -19.84
C GLN A 270 -1.86 -9.23 -19.12
N ALA A 271 -1.12 -10.20 -18.57
CA ALA A 271 0.12 -9.93 -17.86
C ALA A 271 1.19 -9.32 -18.78
N ARG A 272 1.31 -9.83 -20.01
CA ARG A 272 2.27 -9.29 -21.01
C ARG A 272 1.91 -7.89 -21.46
N TYR A 273 0.63 -7.61 -21.66
CA TYR A 273 0.11 -6.29 -22.01
C TYR A 273 0.47 -5.25 -20.92
N ILE A 274 0.11 -5.54 -19.68
CA ILE A 274 0.36 -4.64 -18.55
C ILE A 274 1.87 -4.51 -18.27
N ASN A 275 2.64 -5.60 -18.42
CA ASN A 275 4.09 -5.52 -18.27
C ASN A 275 4.74 -4.54 -19.27
N GLU A 276 4.27 -4.53 -20.53
CA GLU A 276 4.83 -3.61 -21.54
C GLU A 276 4.51 -2.14 -21.24
N ILE A 277 3.30 -1.86 -20.74
CA ILE A 277 2.93 -0.53 -20.25
C ILE A 277 3.81 -0.13 -19.08
N ALA A 278 3.91 -0.98 -18.06
CA ALA A 278 4.70 -0.73 -16.85
C ALA A 278 6.18 -0.51 -17.17
N ALA A 279 6.77 -1.35 -18.02
CA ALA A 279 8.17 -1.20 -18.46
C ALA A 279 8.43 0.15 -19.13
N SER A 280 7.50 0.56 -20.02
CA SER A 280 7.61 1.82 -20.76
C SER A 280 7.43 3.04 -19.84
N GLY A 281 6.51 2.96 -18.87
CA GLY A 281 6.32 4.02 -17.88
C GLY A 281 7.52 4.18 -16.95
N LYS A 282 8.09 3.07 -16.45
CA LYS A 282 9.31 3.09 -15.62
C LYS A 282 10.52 3.69 -16.32
N ALA A 283 10.63 3.52 -17.63
CA ALA A 283 11.69 4.13 -18.41
C ALA A 283 11.61 5.67 -18.41
N GLU A 284 10.42 6.25 -18.22
CA GLU A 284 10.23 7.68 -18.08
C GLU A 284 10.37 8.17 -16.64
N PHE A 285 9.77 7.48 -15.68
CA PHE A 285 9.83 7.84 -14.27
C PHE A 285 9.90 6.58 -13.40
N ALA A 286 11.06 6.32 -12.79
CA ALA A 286 11.39 5.09 -12.10
C ALA A 286 10.89 5.10 -10.64
N ILE A 287 9.57 5.15 -10.45
CA ILE A 287 8.90 4.94 -9.15
C ILE A 287 8.21 3.56 -9.13
N PRO A 288 7.84 3.03 -7.95
CA PRO A 288 7.14 1.76 -7.86
C PRO A 288 5.84 1.72 -8.64
N LEU A 289 5.60 0.63 -9.35
CA LEU A 289 4.36 0.36 -10.09
C LEU A 289 3.70 -0.91 -9.55
N TYR A 290 2.37 -0.90 -9.41
CA TYR A 290 1.62 -2.06 -8.96
C TYR A 290 0.34 -2.26 -9.77
N ILE A 291 -0.27 -3.43 -9.62
CA ILE A 291 -1.62 -3.73 -10.05
C ILE A 291 -2.47 -4.15 -8.85
N ASN A 292 -3.75 -3.86 -8.91
CA ASN A 292 -4.74 -4.42 -8.01
C ASN A 292 -5.55 -5.53 -8.69
N VAL A 293 -6.30 -6.31 -7.91
CA VAL A 293 -7.02 -7.46 -8.44
C VAL A 293 -8.36 -7.68 -7.75
N TRP A 294 -9.43 -7.75 -8.54
CA TRP A 294 -10.71 -8.31 -8.12
C TRP A 294 -10.56 -9.82 -7.91
N LEU A 295 -10.72 -10.25 -6.67
CA LEU A 295 -10.46 -11.62 -6.23
C LEU A 295 -11.50 -12.63 -6.75
N SER A 296 -11.05 -13.87 -6.87
CA SER A 296 -11.96 -15.01 -6.97
C SER A 296 -12.45 -15.37 -5.56
N TYR A 297 -13.66 -14.93 -5.22
CA TYR A 297 -14.27 -15.19 -3.91
C TYR A 297 -14.78 -16.62 -3.79
N PRO A 298 -14.73 -17.24 -2.59
CA PRO A 298 -15.30 -18.57 -2.38
C PRO A 298 -16.84 -18.54 -2.48
N PRO A 299 -17.50 -19.68 -2.75
CA PRO A 299 -18.96 -19.75 -2.89
C PRO A 299 -19.74 -19.16 -1.70
N ALA A 300 -19.18 -19.19 -0.49
CA ALA A 300 -19.82 -18.64 0.70
C ALA A 300 -19.99 -17.12 0.65
N GLU A 301 -19.08 -16.42 -0.04
CA GLU A 301 -19.05 -14.95 -0.21
C GLU A 301 -19.80 -14.49 -1.47
N LEU A 302 -20.24 -15.40 -2.34
CA LEU A 302 -20.92 -15.07 -3.58
C LEU A 302 -22.45 -15.20 -3.44
N PRO A 303 -23.22 -14.36 -4.18
CA PRO A 303 -24.67 -14.54 -4.30
C PRO A 303 -25.01 -15.96 -4.74
N GLU A 304 -26.06 -16.53 -4.16
CA GLU A 304 -26.54 -17.90 -4.46
C GLU A 304 -25.48 -18.99 -4.23
N ARG A 305 -24.37 -18.70 -3.52
CA ARG A 305 -23.28 -19.63 -3.22
C ARG A 305 -22.77 -20.39 -4.44
N ARG A 306 -22.65 -19.71 -5.58
CA ARG A 306 -22.16 -20.27 -6.83
C ARG A 306 -20.65 -20.48 -6.81
N ILE A 307 -20.18 -21.47 -7.54
CA ILE A 307 -18.74 -21.61 -7.84
C ILE A 307 -18.29 -20.42 -8.69
N PRO A 308 -17.19 -19.73 -8.33
CA PRO A 308 -16.71 -18.59 -9.09
C PRO A 308 -16.29 -19.01 -10.51
N ILE A 309 -16.83 -18.33 -11.51
CA ILE A 309 -16.53 -18.56 -12.93
C ILE A 309 -15.80 -17.34 -13.46
N PRO A 310 -14.57 -17.50 -14.05
CA PRO A 310 -13.84 -16.40 -14.64
C PRO A 310 -14.62 -15.73 -15.76
N GLY A 311 -14.59 -14.41 -15.82
CA GLY A 311 -15.37 -13.59 -16.73
C GLY A 311 -16.84 -13.38 -16.33
N ILE A 312 -17.29 -13.94 -15.18
CA ILE A 312 -18.64 -13.77 -14.66
C ILE A 312 -18.62 -13.22 -13.23
N GLN A 313 -18.02 -13.94 -12.28
CA GLN A 313 -17.92 -13.52 -10.87
C GLN A 313 -16.67 -12.70 -10.59
N TYR A 314 -15.66 -12.77 -11.43
CA TYR A 314 -14.45 -11.96 -11.39
C TYR A 314 -13.88 -11.78 -12.81
N PRO A 315 -13.12 -10.71 -13.08
CA PRO A 315 -12.50 -10.51 -14.39
C PRO A 315 -11.52 -11.64 -14.72
N SER A 316 -11.74 -12.34 -15.84
CA SER A 316 -10.81 -13.36 -16.32
C SER A 316 -9.50 -12.72 -16.76
N GLY A 317 -8.38 -13.33 -16.41
CA GLY A 317 -7.05 -12.82 -16.75
C GLY A 317 -6.38 -12.04 -15.62
N GLY A 318 -7.10 -11.67 -14.56
CA GLY A 318 -6.56 -11.00 -13.38
C GLY A 318 -5.58 -11.87 -12.57
N ALA A 319 -4.82 -11.23 -11.70
CA ALA A 319 -3.83 -11.87 -10.84
C ALA A 319 -4.45 -12.49 -9.58
N VAL A 320 -5.56 -13.23 -9.72
CA VAL A 320 -6.22 -13.92 -8.60
C VAL A 320 -5.27 -14.92 -7.93
N GLN A 321 -5.60 -15.35 -6.72
CA GLN A 321 -4.70 -16.11 -5.81
C GLN A 321 -3.91 -17.23 -6.51
N LYS A 322 -4.56 -18.04 -7.36
CA LYS A 322 -3.91 -19.14 -8.09
C LYS A 322 -2.91 -18.68 -9.17
N PHE A 323 -2.99 -17.44 -9.64
CA PHE A 323 -2.16 -16.89 -10.70
C PHE A 323 -1.12 -15.86 -10.26
N VAL A 324 -1.04 -15.51 -8.98
CA VAL A 324 -0.07 -14.52 -8.47
C VAL A 324 1.37 -14.85 -8.91
N GLY A 325 1.79 -16.11 -8.74
CA GLY A 325 3.13 -16.57 -9.14
C GLY A 325 3.38 -16.46 -10.65
N LEU A 326 2.36 -16.76 -11.45
CA LEU A 326 2.43 -16.65 -12.92
C LEU A 326 2.54 -15.17 -13.34
N TRP A 327 1.72 -14.31 -12.76
CA TRP A 327 1.76 -12.87 -13.00
C TRP A 327 3.12 -12.26 -12.63
N ARG A 328 3.68 -12.61 -11.45
CA ARG A 328 5.01 -12.13 -11.04
C ARG A 328 6.10 -12.50 -12.05
N ALA A 329 6.03 -13.70 -12.61
CA ALA A 329 6.98 -14.16 -13.63
C ALA A 329 6.79 -13.49 -15.01
N LEU A 330 5.54 -13.25 -15.42
CA LEU A 330 5.20 -12.70 -16.74
C LEU A 330 5.23 -11.16 -16.78
N ALA A 331 5.08 -10.49 -15.65
CA ALA A 331 5.04 -9.03 -15.53
C ALA A 331 6.14 -8.50 -14.58
N PRO A 332 7.43 -8.72 -14.85
CA PRO A 332 8.52 -8.32 -13.95
C PRO A 332 8.69 -6.79 -13.79
N SER A 333 8.08 -5.99 -14.67
CA SER A 333 8.08 -4.54 -14.55
C SER A 333 7.04 -4.00 -13.58
N VAL A 334 6.10 -4.83 -13.14
CA VAL A 334 5.18 -4.56 -12.05
C VAL A 334 5.86 -4.96 -10.75
N ASP A 335 6.03 -4.04 -9.79
CA ASP A 335 6.78 -4.31 -8.56
C ASP A 335 5.99 -5.15 -7.57
N MET A 336 4.65 -5.01 -7.55
CA MET A 336 3.79 -5.74 -6.63
C MET A 336 2.37 -5.90 -7.16
N ILE A 337 1.67 -6.85 -6.56
CA ILE A 337 0.26 -7.14 -6.81
C ILE A 337 -0.47 -7.03 -5.48
N GLY A 338 -1.51 -6.20 -5.40
CA GLY A 338 -2.35 -6.00 -4.22
C GLY A 338 -3.77 -6.56 -4.42
N PRO A 339 -4.31 -7.31 -3.45
CA PRO A 339 -5.69 -7.81 -3.48
C PRO A 339 -6.70 -6.74 -3.06
N ASP A 340 -7.87 -6.70 -3.73
CA ASP A 340 -9.01 -5.87 -3.35
C ASP A 340 -9.97 -6.72 -2.49
N ILE A 341 -10.09 -6.37 -1.20
CA ILE A 341 -10.69 -7.25 -0.20
C ILE A 341 -12.05 -6.72 0.26
N TYR A 342 -13.11 -7.44 -0.12
CA TYR A 342 -14.48 -7.13 0.28
C TYR A 342 -15.21 -8.31 0.95
N ALA A 343 -14.49 -9.41 1.23
CA ALA A 343 -15.05 -10.56 1.92
C ALA A 343 -15.32 -10.26 3.39
N ASN A 344 -16.43 -10.76 3.92
CA ASN A 344 -16.76 -10.65 5.33
C ASN A 344 -16.19 -11.82 6.16
N ASP A 345 -15.82 -12.92 5.52
CA ASP A 345 -15.21 -14.08 6.18
C ASP A 345 -13.75 -13.78 6.55
N SER A 346 -13.47 -13.71 7.85
CA SER A 346 -12.15 -13.40 8.38
C SER A 346 -11.11 -14.45 7.99
N GLY A 347 -11.49 -15.72 7.90
CA GLY A 347 -10.60 -16.81 7.47
C GLY A 347 -10.14 -16.61 6.02
N PHE A 348 -11.07 -16.29 5.13
CA PHE A 348 -10.76 -16.00 3.73
C PHE A 348 -9.88 -14.76 3.56
N VAL A 349 -10.16 -13.67 4.30
CA VAL A 349 -9.31 -12.45 4.27
C VAL A 349 -7.86 -12.79 4.63
N ARG A 350 -7.66 -13.59 5.68
CA ARG A 350 -6.33 -14.04 6.11
C ARG A 350 -5.65 -14.93 5.08
N GLU A 351 -6.40 -15.84 4.47
CA GLU A 351 -5.90 -16.68 3.36
C GLU A 351 -5.42 -15.81 2.19
N VAL A 352 -6.22 -14.81 1.81
CA VAL A 352 -5.85 -13.86 0.75
C VAL A 352 -4.56 -13.14 1.11
N ILE A 353 -4.48 -12.48 2.26
CA ILE A 353 -3.28 -11.73 2.65
C ILE A 353 -2.04 -12.65 2.62
N THR A 354 -2.16 -13.88 3.14
CA THR A 354 -1.09 -14.88 3.12
C THR A 354 -0.70 -15.28 1.69
N ALA A 355 -1.68 -15.45 0.78
CA ALA A 355 -1.41 -15.83 -0.61
C ALA A 355 -0.62 -14.75 -1.39
N TYR A 356 -0.82 -13.48 -1.04
CA TYR A 356 -0.10 -12.35 -1.64
C TYR A 356 1.19 -12.00 -0.89
N HIS A 357 1.40 -12.52 0.32
CA HIS A 357 2.66 -12.43 1.05
C HIS A 357 3.68 -13.42 0.49
N ARG A 358 4.55 -12.95 -0.39
CA ARG A 358 5.52 -13.78 -1.10
C ARG A 358 6.92 -13.15 -1.06
N PRO A 359 7.99 -13.97 -1.18
CA PRO A 359 9.35 -13.42 -1.29
C PRO A 359 9.52 -12.45 -2.47
N ASP A 360 8.73 -12.63 -3.54
CA ASP A 360 8.74 -11.82 -4.75
C ASP A 360 7.59 -10.79 -4.82
N ASN A 361 6.77 -10.67 -3.77
CA ASN A 361 5.64 -9.76 -3.72
C ASN A 361 5.45 -9.19 -2.31
N PRO A 362 5.66 -7.87 -2.09
CA PRO A 362 5.35 -7.23 -0.81
C PRO A 362 3.84 -7.27 -0.53
N VAL A 363 3.47 -7.36 0.74
CA VAL A 363 2.06 -7.24 1.14
C VAL A 363 1.65 -5.78 1.03
N TRP A 364 0.71 -5.50 0.16
CA TRP A 364 0.07 -4.22 -0.03
C TRP A 364 -1.44 -4.42 -0.17
N ILE A 365 -2.24 -3.73 0.63
CA ILE A 365 -3.71 -3.79 0.55
C ILE A 365 -4.20 -2.46 -0.03
N PRO A 366 -4.28 -2.35 -1.37
CA PRO A 366 -4.66 -1.11 -2.04
C PRO A 366 -6.12 -0.78 -1.91
N GLU A 367 -6.96 -1.81 -1.72
CA GLU A 367 -8.39 -1.62 -1.68
C GLU A 367 -9.03 -2.61 -0.71
N ILE A 368 -9.74 -2.10 0.29
CA ILE A 368 -10.49 -2.93 1.24
C ILE A 368 -11.81 -2.27 1.60
N GLY A 369 -12.77 -3.07 2.05
CA GLY A 369 -14.07 -2.59 2.50
C GLY A 369 -13.96 -1.50 3.59
N ARG A 370 -14.83 -0.49 3.51
CA ARG A 370 -14.82 0.69 4.38
C ARG A 370 -15.56 0.52 5.71
N SER A 371 -16.39 -0.50 5.86
CA SER A 371 -17.16 -0.71 7.09
C SER A 371 -16.27 -1.20 8.24
N ASP A 372 -16.72 -0.97 9.47
CA ASP A 372 -15.94 -1.15 10.69
C ASP A 372 -15.38 -2.57 10.89
N ASN A 373 -16.08 -3.60 10.38
CA ASN A 373 -15.62 -4.99 10.44
C ASN A 373 -14.32 -5.26 9.67
N PHE A 374 -13.94 -4.40 8.69
CA PHE A 374 -12.69 -4.52 7.96
C PHE A 374 -11.50 -3.88 8.69
N ALA A 375 -11.74 -2.98 9.64
CA ALA A 375 -10.69 -2.17 10.25
C ALA A 375 -9.67 -2.99 11.07
N LYS A 376 -10.06 -4.14 11.65
CA LYS A 376 -9.16 -5.05 12.37
C LYS A 376 -8.07 -5.66 11.47
N PHE A 377 -8.34 -5.79 10.17
CA PHE A 377 -7.40 -6.36 9.22
C PHE A 377 -6.17 -5.48 8.95
N LEU A 378 -6.20 -4.20 9.35
CA LEU A 378 -5.00 -3.36 9.39
C LEU A 378 -3.91 -3.98 10.29
N PHE A 379 -4.30 -4.44 11.49
CA PHE A 379 -3.38 -5.10 12.42
C PHE A 379 -2.90 -6.44 11.87
N TYR A 380 -3.80 -7.21 11.25
CA TYR A 380 -3.42 -8.47 10.63
C TYR A 380 -2.42 -8.26 9.49
N ALA A 381 -2.69 -7.31 8.58
CA ALA A 381 -1.80 -6.97 7.48
C ALA A 381 -0.42 -6.48 7.98
N LEU A 382 -0.38 -5.66 9.04
CA LEU A 382 0.87 -5.26 9.70
C LEU A 382 1.65 -6.46 10.22
N GLY A 383 1.00 -7.43 10.86
CA GLY A 383 1.63 -8.66 11.35
C GLY A 383 2.25 -9.49 10.23
N GLU A 384 1.64 -9.48 9.05
CA GLU A 384 2.13 -10.13 7.83
C GLU A 384 3.16 -9.29 7.06
N GLY A 385 3.61 -8.17 7.58
CA GLY A 385 4.66 -7.37 6.97
C GLY A 385 4.17 -6.40 5.88
N ALA A 386 2.91 -6.00 5.91
CA ALA A 386 2.36 -5.06 4.92
C ALA A 386 3.10 -3.72 4.93
N ILE A 387 3.22 -3.14 3.73
CA ILE A 387 3.74 -1.79 3.52
C ILE A 387 2.65 -0.72 3.58
N GLY A 388 1.39 -1.12 3.61
CA GLY A 388 0.26 -0.21 3.72
C GLY A 388 -1.11 -0.87 3.62
N PHE A 389 -2.14 -0.05 3.87
CA PHE A 389 -3.53 -0.48 3.96
C PHE A 389 -4.46 0.69 3.61
N SER A 390 -5.44 0.48 2.73
CA SER A 390 -6.27 1.55 2.18
C SER A 390 -7.74 1.15 2.03
N PRO A 391 -8.66 1.68 2.86
CA PRO A 391 -10.09 1.54 2.64
C PRO A 391 -10.54 2.35 1.42
N PHE A 392 -11.45 1.75 0.63
CA PHE A 392 -12.04 2.35 -0.57
C PHE A 392 -13.26 3.22 -0.26
N GLY A 393 -13.43 4.29 -1.06
CA GLY A 393 -14.63 5.13 -1.04
C GLY A 393 -14.77 5.94 0.25
N ILE A 394 -13.65 6.48 0.74
CA ILE A 394 -13.56 7.20 2.02
C ILE A 394 -14.13 8.61 1.96
N ASP A 395 -14.40 9.13 0.78
CA ASP A 395 -15.03 10.42 0.59
C ASP A 395 -16.55 10.36 0.87
N GLN A 396 -17.19 11.51 1.06
CA GLN A 396 -18.57 11.60 1.50
C GLN A 396 -19.55 10.78 0.65
N LYS A 397 -19.35 10.71 -0.68
CA LYS A 397 -20.20 9.91 -1.57
C LYS A 397 -20.08 8.42 -1.29
N GLY A 398 -18.85 7.96 -1.03
CA GLY A 398 -18.59 6.58 -0.68
C GLY A 398 -19.14 6.17 0.70
N TRP A 399 -19.15 7.08 1.66
CA TRP A 399 -19.59 6.79 3.04
C TRP A 399 -21.10 6.81 3.21
N ASN A 400 -21.82 7.56 2.37
CA ASN A 400 -23.27 7.78 2.49
C ASN A 400 -24.13 7.15 1.37
N ILE A 401 -23.56 6.35 0.46
CA ILE A 401 -24.31 5.74 -0.66
C ILE A 401 -25.52 4.93 -0.19
N LEU A 402 -25.44 4.30 0.98
CA LEU A 402 -26.49 3.46 1.53
C LEU A 402 -27.24 4.11 2.72
N GLY A 403 -26.92 5.36 3.08
CA GLY A 403 -27.48 6.03 4.24
C GLY A 403 -26.92 5.56 5.59
N ASP A 404 -25.81 4.81 5.58
CA ASP A 404 -25.14 4.34 6.77
C ASP A 404 -24.37 5.48 7.46
N GLU A 405 -24.18 5.36 8.78
CA GLU A 405 -23.27 6.25 9.50
C GLU A 405 -21.84 6.08 8.99
N PRO A 406 -21.00 7.15 9.01
CA PRO A 406 -19.59 7.03 8.68
C PRO A 406 -18.90 6.00 9.59
N PRO A 407 -18.04 5.12 9.04
CA PRO A 407 -17.30 4.15 9.84
C PRO A 407 -16.40 4.87 10.86
N LYS A 408 -16.27 4.29 12.05
CA LYS A 408 -15.50 4.86 13.17
C LYS A 408 -14.17 4.14 13.37
N ALA A 409 -14.12 2.86 13.04
CA ALA A 409 -12.97 2.02 13.36
C ALA A 409 -11.73 2.31 12.50
N HIS A 410 -11.89 2.60 11.21
CA HIS A 410 -10.76 3.02 10.37
C HIS A 410 -10.14 4.34 10.83
N PRO A 411 -10.92 5.44 11.01
CA PRO A 411 -10.38 6.70 11.54
C PRO A 411 -9.70 6.54 12.90
N ARG A 412 -10.32 5.81 13.83
CA ARG A 412 -9.71 5.51 15.13
C ARG A 412 -8.36 4.82 14.98
N ASN A 413 -8.27 3.77 14.18
CA ASN A 413 -7.04 3.02 14.00
C ASN A 413 -5.96 3.87 13.31
N PHE A 414 -6.33 4.71 12.35
CA PHE A 414 -5.40 5.62 11.67
C PHE A 414 -4.92 6.75 12.60
N ALA A 415 -5.82 7.33 13.40
CA ALA A 415 -5.45 8.31 14.42
C ALA A 415 -4.48 7.73 15.46
N LEU A 416 -4.70 6.47 15.85
CA LEU A 416 -3.86 5.74 16.80
C LEU A 416 -2.46 5.47 16.23
N LEU A 417 -2.38 4.97 15.01
CA LEU A 417 -1.11 4.51 14.42
C LEU A 417 -0.35 5.62 13.66
N GLY A 418 -1.03 6.65 13.19
CA GLY A 418 -0.43 7.75 12.42
C GLY A 418 0.78 8.40 13.09
N PRO A 419 0.68 8.84 14.35
CA PRO A 419 1.79 9.47 15.07
C PRO A 419 3.03 8.59 15.29
N VAL A 420 2.89 7.27 15.10
CA VAL A 420 3.96 6.28 15.29
C VAL A 420 4.24 5.49 13.99
N SER A 421 3.63 5.85 12.87
CA SER A 421 3.64 5.08 11.62
C SER A 421 5.04 4.87 11.05
N ARG A 422 5.94 5.85 11.13
CA ARG A 422 7.34 5.73 10.69
C ARG A 422 8.10 4.68 11.51
N GLU A 423 7.93 4.72 12.84
CA GLU A 423 8.57 3.74 13.73
C GLU A 423 7.98 2.33 13.54
N ILE A 424 6.67 2.22 13.37
CA ILE A 424 6.00 0.96 13.00
C ILE A 424 6.56 0.41 11.69
N ALA A 425 6.69 1.24 10.66
CA ALA A 425 7.26 0.83 9.37
C ALA A 425 8.69 0.28 9.52
N ARG A 426 9.53 0.98 10.30
CA ARG A 426 10.90 0.56 10.59
C ARG A 426 10.95 -0.78 11.35
N LEU A 427 10.19 -0.90 12.44
CA LEU A 427 10.15 -2.11 13.26
C LEU A 427 9.54 -3.30 12.51
N ASN A 428 8.57 -3.04 11.64
CA ASN A 428 8.00 -4.06 10.75
C ASN A 428 9.05 -4.58 9.76
N PHE A 429 9.77 -3.69 9.11
CA PHE A 429 10.86 -4.04 8.19
C PHE A 429 11.98 -4.81 8.89
N GLU A 430 12.33 -4.45 10.13
CA GLU A 430 13.33 -5.16 10.96
C GLU A 430 12.82 -6.49 11.54
N GLY A 431 11.56 -6.87 11.31
CA GLY A 431 10.98 -8.11 11.86
C GLY A 431 10.73 -8.09 13.37
N LYS A 432 10.66 -6.91 13.95
CA LYS A 432 10.50 -6.69 15.39
C LYS A 432 9.05 -6.41 15.83
N LEU A 433 8.11 -6.43 14.89
CA LEU A 433 6.70 -6.17 15.13
C LEU A 433 5.90 -7.47 15.02
N LYS A 434 4.97 -7.66 15.96
CA LYS A 434 3.98 -8.73 15.93
C LYS A 434 2.62 -8.16 16.28
N THR A 435 1.57 -8.77 15.75
CA THR A 435 0.19 -8.38 16.02
C THR A 435 -0.63 -9.58 16.45
N ALA A 436 -1.72 -9.30 17.12
CA ALA A 436 -2.75 -10.26 17.46
C ALA A 436 -4.11 -9.65 17.08
N VAL A 437 -4.96 -10.43 16.43
CA VAL A 437 -6.30 -10.02 15.99
C VAL A 437 -7.29 -11.05 16.44
N GLU A 438 -8.35 -10.61 17.09
CA GLU A 438 -9.39 -11.47 17.63
C GLU A 438 -10.16 -12.19 16.53
N GLU A 439 -10.35 -13.48 16.76
CA GLU A 439 -11.24 -14.33 15.98
C GLU A 439 -12.38 -14.87 16.84
N ALA A 440 -13.49 -15.18 16.21
CA ALA A 440 -14.64 -15.75 16.90
C ALA A 440 -14.26 -17.03 17.67
N GLY A 441 -14.61 -17.09 18.95
CA GLY A 441 -14.26 -18.20 19.84
C GLY A 441 -12.84 -18.16 20.41
N GLN A 442 -12.02 -17.18 20.05
CA GLN A 442 -10.66 -17.01 20.55
C GLN A 442 -10.61 -15.92 21.63
N SER A 443 -10.19 -16.27 22.83
CA SER A 443 -10.12 -15.33 23.96
C SER A 443 -8.74 -14.73 24.18
N GLN A 444 -7.69 -15.36 23.65
CA GLN A 444 -6.30 -14.89 23.80
C GLN A 444 -5.37 -15.42 22.71
N GLN A 445 -4.25 -14.74 22.54
CA GLN A 445 -3.14 -15.12 21.66
C GLN A 445 -1.80 -14.86 22.35
N GLU A 446 -0.78 -15.68 22.04
CA GLU A 446 0.59 -15.52 22.53
C GLU A 446 1.49 -14.96 21.44
N LEU A 447 2.29 -13.95 21.80
CA LEU A 447 3.32 -13.36 20.95
C LEU A 447 4.69 -13.63 21.56
N ASP A 448 5.56 -14.33 20.82
CA ASP A 448 6.89 -14.73 21.30
C ASP A 448 7.97 -13.76 20.79
N PHE A 449 8.72 -13.14 21.70
CA PHE A 449 9.87 -12.28 21.44
C PHE A 449 11.18 -12.89 21.97
N GLY A 450 11.24 -14.21 22.13
CA GLY A 450 12.38 -14.94 22.63
C GLY A 450 12.57 -14.78 24.15
N THR A 451 13.17 -13.68 24.59
CA THR A 451 13.38 -13.39 26.02
C THR A 451 12.08 -13.05 26.75
N TRP A 452 11.11 -12.54 26.05
CA TRP A 452 9.80 -12.13 26.56
C TRP A 452 8.68 -12.74 25.73
N GLN A 453 7.59 -13.04 26.39
CA GLN A 453 6.32 -13.39 25.75
C GLN A 453 5.25 -12.38 26.15
N ALA A 454 4.29 -12.13 25.26
CA ALA A 454 3.15 -11.28 25.52
C ALA A 454 1.87 -12.05 25.25
N THR A 455 1.02 -12.20 26.27
CA THR A 455 -0.35 -12.69 26.12
C THR A 455 -1.25 -11.51 25.77
N VAL A 456 -1.91 -11.57 24.63
CA VAL A 456 -2.98 -10.65 24.25
C VAL A 456 -4.31 -11.32 24.54
N SER A 457 -5.13 -10.70 25.37
CA SER A 457 -6.48 -11.17 25.72
C SER A 457 -7.53 -10.19 25.21
N TYR A 458 -8.69 -10.69 24.81
CA TYR A 458 -9.77 -9.90 24.23
C TYR A 458 -11.01 -9.89 25.13
N GLY A 459 -11.76 -8.78 25.05
CA GLY A 459 -12.91 -8.55 25.89
C GLY A 459 -12.53 -8.27 27.35
N PHE A 460 -13.50 -7.82 28.14
CA PHE A 460 -13.30 -7.43 29.53
C PHE A 460 -14.42 -7.99 30.40
N PRO A 461 -14.36 -9.27 30.77
CA PRO A 461 -15.49 -9.98 31.41
C PRO A 461 -15.88 -9.41 32.78
N GLN A 462 -15.07 -8.57 33.39
CA GLN A 462 -15.30 -8.05 34.76
C GLN A 462 -15.95 -6.65 34.78
N HIS A 463 -16.28 -6.07 33.63
CA HIS A 463 -16.86 -4.74 33.57
C HIS A 463 -18.25 -4.77 32.93
N ASP A 464 -19.23 -4.18 33.59
CA ASP A 464 -20.60 -4.06 33.08
C ASP A 464 -20.64 -3.39 31.70
N GLY A 465 -21.38 -4.03 30.79
CA GLY A 465 -21.61 -3.52 29.44
C GLY A 465 -20.50 -3.79 28.41
N ARG A 466 -19.45 -4.53 28.78
CA ARG A 466 -18.38 -4.89 27.85
C ARG A 466 -18.61 -6.25 27.21
N ARG A 467 -18.07 -6.36 26.00
CA ARG A 467 -18.17 -7.57 25.19
C ARG A 467 -17.42 -8.73 25.85
N PRO A 468 -18.04 -9.91 26.04
CA PRO A 468 -17.36 -11.10 26.53
C PRO A 468 -16.30 -11.60 25.54
N PRO A 469 -15.19 -12.22 26.02
CA PRO A 469 -14.18 -12.83 25.17
C PRO A 469 -14.78 -13.91 24.25
N GLY A 470 -14.28 -14.00 23.01
CA GLY A 470 -14.64 -15.06 22.07
C GLY A 470 -16.06 -14.98 21.52
N THR A 471 -16.66 -13.80 21.48
CA THR A 471 -17.97 -13.58 20.84
C THR A 471 -17.87 -13.57 19.32
N SER A 472 -19.02 -13.68 18.64
CA SER A 472 -19.08 -13.56 17.17
C SER A 472 -18.73 -12.17 16.64
N ASP A 473 -18.81 -11.15 17.49
CA ASP A 473 -18.42 -9.76 17.18
C ASP A 473 -16.94 -9.52 17.56
N ALA A 474 -16.07 -10.28 16.92
CA ALA A 474 -14.63 -10.22 17.15
C ALA A 474 -14.00 -9.05 16.41
N HIS A 475 -13.53 -8.02 17.14
CA HIS A 475 -12.86 -6.84 16.57
C HIS A 475 -11.62 -6.39 17.36
N GLY A 476 -11.32 -7.05 18.46
CA GLY A 476 -10.14 -6.78 19.27
C GLY A 476 -8.84 -6.96 18.48
N ALA A 477 -7.89 -6.08 18.68
CA ALA A 477 -6.59 -6.15 18.03
C ALA A 477 -5.49 -5.54 18.89
N ALA A 478 -4.27 -6.04 18.75
CA ALA A 478 -3.10 -5.50 19.43
C ALA A 478 -1.87 -5.54 18.53
N LEU A 479 -0.96 -4.59 18.78
CA LEU A 479 0.36 -4.51 18.19
C LEU A 479 1.39 -4.46 19.32
N VAL A 480 2.40 -5.30 19.22
CA VAL A 480 3.56 -5.31 20.10
C VAL A 480 4.83 -5.24 19.23
N ALA A 481 5.64 -4.23 19.44
CA ALA A 481 6.87 -4.05 18.67
C ALA A 481 8.07 -3.87 19.60
N GLN A 482 9.15 -4.63 19.37
CA GLN A 482 10.33 -4.63 20.22
C GLN A 482 11.28 -3.49 19.85
N LEU A 483 11.44 -2.51 20.73
CA LEU A 483 12.37 -1.39 20.56
C LEU A 483 13.80 -1.75 20.99
N GLY A 484 13.92 -2.60 22.00
CA GLY A 484 15.18 -3.05 22.57
C GLY A 484 15.01 -4.38 23.30
N PRO A 485 16.07 -4.95 23.91
CA PRO A 485 15.99 -6.26 24.56
C PRO A 485 14.87 -6.41 25.59
N ASP A 486 14.61 -5.34 26.34
CA ASP A 486 13.62 -5.28 27.42
C ASP A 486 12.63 -4.10 27.24
N GLU A 487 12.51 -3.57 26.03
CA GLU A 487 11.69 -2.39 25.75
C GLU A 487 10.78 -2.63 24.55
N PHE A 488 9.52 -2.23 24.69
CA PHE A 488 8.47 -2.47 23.70
C PHE A 488 7.61 -1.23 23.46
N LEU A 489 7.13 -1.07 22.23
CA LEU A 489 6.03 -0.19 21.86
C LEU A 489 4.79 -1.06 21.73
N VAL A 490 3.72 -0.72 22.45
CA VAL A 490 2.49 -1.49 22.45
C VAL A 490 1.28 -0.61 22.24
N THR A 491 0.29 -1.13 21.56
CA THR A 491 -1.02 -0.51 21.41
C THR A 491 -2.07 -1.58 21.12
N GLY A 492 -3.33 -1.23 21.26
CA GLY A 492 -4.44 -2.14 20.99
C GLY A 492 -5.78 -1.43 20.94
N VAL A 493 -6.78 -2.20 20.54
CA VAL A 493 -8.18 -1.82 20.52
C VAL A 493 -8.95 -3.00 21.08
N ASP A 494 -9.72 -2.77 22.13
CA ASP A 494 -10.48 -3.80 22.85
C ASP A 494 -9.64 -5.05 23.19
N ALA A 495 -8.42 -4.80 23.69
CA ALA A 495 -7.43 -5.82 24.01
C ALA A 495 -6.66 -5.49 25.29
N SER A 496 -6.16 -6.53 25.97
CA SER A 496 -5.25 -6.42 27.12
C SER A 496 -3.95 -7.15 26.81
N ILE A 497 -2.81 -6.52 27.12
CA ILE A 497 -1.47 -7.09 26.88
C ILE A 497 -0.77 -7.33 28.20
N SER A 498 -0.37 -8.57 28.48
CA SER A 498 0.38 -8.97 29.66
C SER A 498 1.70 -9.61 29.26
N PHE A 499 2.82 -9.11 29.78
CA PHE A 499 4.15 -9.66 29.53
C PHE A 499 4.51 -10.72 30.55
N HIS A 500 5.28 -11.73 30.14
CA HIS A 500 5.83 -12.75 31.01
C HIS A 500 7.13 -13.35 30.46
N LEU A 501 7.84 -14.08 31.30
CA LEU A 501 9.05 -14.80 30.89
C LEU A 501 8.66 -16.17 30.29
N PRO A 502 9.34 -16.62 29.23
CA PRO A 502 9.09 -17.93 28.64
C PRO A 502 9.40 -19.05 29.64
N GLY A 503 8.45 -19.95 29.85
CA GLY A 503 8.55 -21.06 30.79
C GLY A 503 8.55 -20.60 32.25
N ARG A 504 8.49 -21.58 33.17
CA ARG A 504 8.65 -21.33 34.62
C ARG A 504 10.15 -21.36 34.95
N LEU A 505 10.79 -20.20 34.97
CA LEU A 505 12.14 -20.06 35.51
C LEU A 505 12.02 -19.88 37.03
N PRO A 506 12.42 -20.90 37.87
CA PRO A 506 12.28 -20.79 39.32
C PRO A 506 13.05 -19.59 39.87
N GLY A 507 12.37 -18.74 40.63
CA GLY A 507 12.96 -17.59 41.31
C GLY A 507 13.13 -16.34 40.45
N LEU A 508 12.70 -16.34 39.18
CA LEU A 508 12.74 -15.16 38.34
C LEU A 508 11.33 -14.64 38.07
N ARG A 509 11.11 -13.36 38.33
CA ARG A 509 9.82 -12.69 38.11
C ARG A 509 9.98 -11.50 37.16
N MET A 510 8.91 -11.19 36.46
CA MET A 510 8.79 -9.99 35.61
C MET A 510 8.19 -8.84 36.40
N GLN A 511 8.61 -7.62 36.10
CA GLN A 511 7.96 -6.39 36.52
C GLN A 511 7.99 -5.36 35.37
N ILE A 512 6.99 -4.49 35.32
CA ILE A 512 7.01 -3.30 34.47
C ILE A 512 7.82 -2.23 35.23
N LEU A 513 8.91 -1.77 34.63
CA LEU A 513 9.74 -0.71 35.19
C LEU A 513 9.19 0.67 34.86
N THR A 514 8.70 0.83 33.63
CA THR A 514 8.01 2.06 33.18
C THR A 514 7.01 1.71 32.08
N ALA A 515 5.88 2.40 32.10
CA ALA A 515 4.90 2.42 31.00
C ALA A 515 4.57 3.87 30.69
N GLN A 516 4.92 4.34 29.50
CA GLN A 516 4.79 5.73 29.07
C GLN A 516 3.86 5.80 27.86
N GLU A 517 2.70 6.41 28.05
CA GLU A 517 1.85 6.81 26.93
C GLU A 517 2.48 8.00 26.21
N GLY A 518 2.42 8.03 24.89
CA GLY A 518 3.00 9.12 24.11
C GLY A 518 2.96 8.91 22.60
N SER A 519 3.76 9.70 21.90
CA SER A 519 3.91 9.65 20.44
C SER A 519 5.32 10.00 20.00
N TYR A 520 5.65 9.72 18.73
CA TYR A 520 6.89 10.22 18.14
C TYR A 520 6.67 11.59 17.52
N GLN A 521 7.60 12.52 17.81
CA GLN A 521 7.67 13.84 17.17
C GLN A 521 9.11 14.02 16.67
N ASN A 522 9.27 14.18 15.36
CA ASN A 522 10.58 14.25 14.72
C ASN A 522 11.49 13.11 15.19
N GLU A 523 11.03 11.87 15.04
CA GLU A 523 11.72 10.62 15.41
C GLU A 523 12.09 10.50 16.90
N THR A 524 11.63 11.42 17.74
CA THR A 524 11.90 11.42 19.17
C THR A 524 10.62 11.10 19.95
N TRP A 525 10.69 10.09 20.84
CA TRP A 525 9.58 9.77 21.73
C TRP A 525 9.27 10.93 22.67
N LYS A 526 8.00 11.33 22.72
CA LYS A 526 7.46 12.36 23.61
C LYS A 526 6.41 11.72 24.51
N PRO A 527 6.75 11.46 25.79
CA PRO A 527 5.78 10.95 26.74
C PRO A 527 4.74 12.01 27.07
N ALA A 528 3.47 11.60 27.11
CA ALA A 528 2.34 12.40 27.54
C ALA A 528 2.01 12.17 29.02
N ARG A 529 1.95 10.89 29.44
CA ARG A 529 1.73 10.50 30.84
C ARG A 529 2.37 9.14 31.17
N LEU A 530 2.45 8.83 32.45
CA LEU A 530 2.87 7.52 32.94
C LEU A 530 1.64 6.72 33.34
N TRP A 531 1.61 5.46 32.92
CA TRP A 531 0.68 4.46 33.42
C TRP A 531 1.28 3.77 34.63
N ASN A 532 0.49 3.61 35.71
CA ASN A 532 0.94 2.94 36.93
C ASN A 532 -0.26 2.46 37.77
N GLY A 533 0.00 1.63 38.78
CA GLY A 533 -1.02 1.08 39.65
C GLY A 533 -2.03 0.25 38.87
N ASP A 534 -3.31 0.54 39.01
CA ASP A 534 -4.41 -0.22 38.39
C ASP A 534 -4.32 -0.30 36.85
N GLU A 535 -3.63 0.63 36.21
CA GLU A 535 -3.42 0.64 34.76
C GLU A 535 -2.40 -0.41 34.28
N THR A 536 -1.56 -0.94 35.21
CA THR A 536 -0.49 -1.90 34.90
C THR A 536 -0.58 -3.22 35.69
N ASP A 537 -1.35 -3.27 36.78
CA ASP A 537 -1.40 -4.42 37.70
C ASP A 537 -2.02 -5.69 37.08
N ARG A 538 -2.90 -5.51 36.09
CA ARG A 538 -3.62 -6.58 35.41
C ARG A 538 -3.35 -6.66 33.90
N GLY A 539 -2.18 -6.21 33.48
CA GLY A 539 -1.83 -5.99 32.09
C GLY A 539 -2.17 -4.58 31.62
N LEU A 540 -1.75 -4.26 30.40
CA LEU A 540 -2.00 -2.98 29.75
C LEU A 540 -3.31 -3.08 28.97
N ASN A 541 -4.33 -2.35 29.42
CA ASN A 541 -5.68 -2.43 28.88
C ASN A 541 -5.94 -1.32 27.88
N PHE A 542 -6.30 -1.68 26.65
CA PHE A 542 -6.61 -0.78 25.56
C PHE A 542 -8.08 -0.86 25.21
N HIS A 543 -8.85 0.13 25.63
CA HIS A 543 -10.27 0.21 25.34
C HIS A 543 -10.53 0.84 23.96
N GLU A 544 -11.64 0.47 23.36
CA GLU A 544 -12.01 1.01 22.04
C GLU A 544 -12.07 2.55 22.00
N ASP A 545 -12.63 3.15 23.07
CA ASP A 545 -12.82 4.59 23.18
C ASP A 545 -11.61 5.34 23.80
N ASP A 546 -10.59 4.61 24.27
CA ASP A 546 -9.40 5.15 24.94
C ASP A 546 -8.15 4.41 24.46
N ALA A 547 -8.00 4.35 23.14
CA ALA A 547 -6.86 3.70 22.50
C ALA A 547 -5.62 4.59 22.61
N ALA A 548 -4.50 4.02 23.05
CA ALA A 548 -3.24 4.71 23.27
C ALA A 548 -2.05 3.93 22.75
N VAL A 549 -0.94 4.61 22.51
CA VAL A 549 0.36 3.97 22.25
C VAL A 549 1.22 4.11 23.51
N VAL A 550 1.73 2.98 24.00
CA VAL A 550 2.49 2.92 25.25
C VAL A 550 3.87 2.32 25.00
N ARG A 551 4.91 3.01 25.45
CA ARG A 551 6.28 2.52 25.49
C ARG A 551 6.54 1.91 26.85
N VAL A 552 6.85 0.60 26.86
CA VAL A 552 7.00 -0.21 28.07
C VAL A 552 8.43 -0.67 28.22
N ARG A 553 8.98 -0.53 29.42
CA ARG A 553 10.26 -1.14 29.78
C ARG A 553 10.03 -2.18 30.88
N LEU A 554 10.55 -3.38 30.63
CA LEU A 554 10.42 -4.54 31.49
C LEU A 554 11.71 -4.77 32.30
N GLY A 555 11.59 -5.45 33.44
CA GLY A 555 12.70 -5.90 34.26
C GLY A 555 12.46 -7.28 34.82
N LYS A 556 13.58 -7.89 35.26
CA LYS A 556 13.59 -9.21 35.91
C LYS A 556 14.13 -9.04 37.33
N PHE A 557 13.56 -9.74 38.27
CA PHE A 557 14.04 -9.73 39.67
C PHE A 557 13.86 -11.09 40.32
#